data_149654c3416c3cc788d9e37fa3105906
#
_entry.id   149654c3416c3cc788d9e37fa3105906
#
_cell.length_a   1.000
_cell.length_b   1.000
_cell.length_c   1.000
_cell.angle_alpha   90.00
_cell.angle_beta   90.00
_cell.angle_gamma   90.00
#
_symmetry.space_group_name_H-M   'P 1'
#
loop_
_entity.id
_entity.type
_entity.pdbx_description
1 polymer ?
#
loop_
_entity_poly.entity_id
_entity_poly.type
_entity_poly.pdbx_seq_one_letter_code
_entity_poly.pdbx_strand_id
1 'polypeptide(L)'
;MAYYRLLIPELIPEYEKILYSDVDVIFRADLSAFYNNIELVDAYVAGVDSLAQFDKDTREYYEKTLGVSAKGIIYSGNLIINSKKMREDGIVHRFKEHAQKRYRFQDMDIINLVCAGHIKYLEPSFCVTTYFTDYALHRKKALNAYWTEREIDEALQNGIVHYNGQKPWKGYCVNFDIWWEYYRKSPFFDAKFYFDFFYSRLNEYDLLPLWKRIKILIRYFVYGRKAM
;
A
#
# COMPACT_ATOMS: atom_id res chain seq x y z
N MET A 1 -6.02 10.95 -12.37
CA MET A 1 -5.55 9.59 -12.77
C MET A 1 -6.04 8.48 -11.86
N ALA A 2 -6.18 8.66 -10.55
CA ALA A 2 -6.59 7.60 -9.61
C ALA A 2 -7.91 6.89 -9.97
N TYR A 3 -8.88 7.59 -10.54
CA TYR A 3 -10.20 7.03 -10.87
C TYR A 3 -10.24 6.05 -12.04
N TYR A 4 -9.19 5.94 -12.88
CA TYR A 4 -9.21 4.99 -14.01
C TYR A 4 -9.34 3.53 -13.57
N ARG A 5 -8.82 3.16 -12.39
CA ARG A 5 -8.97 1.80 -11.86
C ARG A 5 -10.42 1.40 -11.60
N LEU A 6 -11.30 2.37 -11.34
CA LEU A 6 -12.73 2.12 -11.13
C LEU A 6 -13.45 1.68 -12.43
N LEU A 7 -12.86 1.97 -13.59
CA LEU A 7 -13.40 1.64 -14.91
C LEU A 7 -12.85 0.34 -15.47
N ILE A 8 -11.86 -0.28 -14.83
CA ILE A 8 -11.19 -1.51 -15.31
C ILE A 8 -12.20 -2.59 -15.74
N PRO A 9 -13.28 -2.88 -14.97
CA PRO A 9 -14.22 -3.91 -15.38
C PRO A 9 -14.92 -3.66 -16.72
N GLU A 10 -15.07 -2.41 -17.13
CA GLU A 10 -15.64 -2.04 -18.44
C GLU A 10 -14.57 -1.90 -19.54
N LEU A 11 -13.36 -1.48 -19.18
CA LEU A 11 -12.29 -1.22 -20.14
C LEU A 11 -11.66 -2.50 -20.71
N ILE A 12 -11.64 -3.58 -19.92
CA ILE A 12 -11.10 -4.90 -20.31
C ILE A 12 -12.10 -5.99 -19.93
N PRO A 13 -13.29 -6.02 -20.59
CA PRO A 13 -14.41 -6.88 -20.20
C PRO A 13 -14.16 -8.38 -20.43
N GLU A 14 -13.15 -8.73 -21.23
CA GLU A 14 -12.72 -10.10 -21.49
C GLU A 14 -12.14 -10.81 -20.27
N TYR A 15 -11.71 -10.05 -19.24
CA TYR A 15 -11.19 -10.63 -18.01
C TYR A 15 -12.25 -10.64 -16.91
N GLU A 16 -12.52 -11.82 -16.36
CA GLU A 16 -13.49 -11.99 -15.26
C GLU A 16 -12.91 -11.61 -13.90
N LYS A 17 -11.60 -11.84 -13.71
CA LYS A 17 -10.85 -11.56 -12.48
C LYS A 17 -9.54 -10.86 -12.81
N ILE A 18 -9.22 -9.79 -12.10
CA ILE A 18 -8.07 -8.94 -12.40
C ILE A 18 -7.30 -8.68 -11.12
N LEU A 19 -5.97 -8.81 -11.19
CA LEU A 19 -5.07 -8.30 -10.17
C LEU A 19 -4.59 -6.91 -10.61
N TYR A 20 -4.91 -5.92 -9.79
CA TYR A 20 -4.47 -4.53 -9.97
C TYR A 20 -3.36 -4.18 -8.97
N SER A 21 -2.36 -3.45 -9.43
CA SER A 21 -1.32 -2.87 -8.59
C SER A 21 -0.96 -1.46 -9.06
N ASP A 22 -0.66 -0.58 -8.11
CA ASP A 22 -0.02 0.71 -8.38
C ASP A 22 1.43 0.49 -8.88
N VAL A 23 2.02 1.55 -9.45
CA VAL A 23 3.35 1.49 -10.07
C VAL A 23 4.50 1.70 -9.07
N ASP A 24 4.20 2.13 -7.87
CA ASP A 24 5.16 2.37 -6.78
C ASP A 24 5.23 1.18 -5.80
N VAL A 25 5.32 -0.02 -6.37
CA VAL A 25 5.28 -1.31 -5.67
C VAL A 25 6.50 -2.15 -6.01
N ILE A 26 7.02 -2.88 -5.03
CA ILE A 26 8.02 -3.95 -5.24
C ILE A 26 7.39 -5.29 -4.90
N PHE A 27 7.29 -6.15 -5.90
CA PHE A 27 6.84 -7.52 -5.75
C PHE A 27 7.97 -8.40 -5.25
N ARG A 28 7.82 -8.96 -4.05
CA ARG A 28 8.77 -9.90 -3.44
C ARG A 28 8.18 -11.31 -3.33
N ALA A 29 6.90 -11.46 -3.62
CA ALA A 29 6.17 -12.71 -3.59
C ALA A 29 5.61 -13.07 -4.97
N ASP A 30 5.28 -14.34 -5.17
CA ASP A 30 4.61 -14.81 -6.37
C ASP A 30 3.15 -14.36 -6.38
N LEU A 31 2.81 -13.47 -7.31
CA LEU A 31 1.45 -12.97 -7.47
C LEU A 31 0.46 -14.03 -7.96
N SER A 32 0.95 -15.08 -8.63
CA SER A 32 0.08 -16.15 -9.13
C SER A 32 -0.60 -16.90 -7.99
N ALA A 33 0.10 -17.05 -6.86
CA ALA A 33 -0.46 -17.67 -5.66
C ALA A 33 -1.65 -16.87 -5.11
N PHE A 34 -1.52 -15.54 -5.00
CA PHE A 34 -2.63 -14.68 -4.60
C PHE A 34 -3.77 -14.71 -5.62
N TYR A 35 -3.44 -14.62 -6.91
CA TYR A 35 -4.45 -14.59 -7.97
C TYR A 35 -5.24 -15.91 -8.04
N ASN A 36 -4.56 -17.06 -8.00
CA ASN A 36 -5.19 -18.36 -8.21
C ASN A 36 -5.96 -18.84 -6.98
N ASN A 37 -5.44 -18.63 -5.78
CA ASN A 37 -5.99 -19.21 -4.55
C ASN A 37 -7.12 -18.38 -3.92
N ILE A 38 -7.34 -17.14 -4.37
CA ILE A 38 -8.36 -16.28 -3.81
C ILE A 38 -9.64 -16.38 -4.64
N GLU A 39 -10.66 -17.00 -4.08
CA GLU A 39 -12.00 -17.03 -4.64
C GLU A 39 -12.79 -15.79 -4.20
N LEU A 40 -13.51 -15.17 -5.15
CA LEU A 40 -14.33 -13.97 -4.94
C LEU A 40 -15.82 -14.26 -5.19
N VAL A 41 -16.36 -15.31 -4.56
CA VAL A 41 -17.74 -15.79 -4.86
C VAL A 41 -18.76 -14.65 -4.70
N ASP A 42 -18.78 -13.99 -3.54
CA ASP A 42 -19.71 -12.90 -3.23
C ASP A 42 -19.04 -11.53 -3.11
N ALA A 43 -17.71 -11.47 -3.27
CA ALA A 43 -16.97 -10.24 -3.15
C ALA A 43 -16.74 -9.56 -4.51
N TYR A 44 -16.85 -8.23 -4.53
CA TYR A 44 -16.46 -7.41 -5.66
C TYR A 44 -14.96 -7.21 -5.73
N VAL A 45 -14.31 -7.13 -4.57
CA VAL A 45 -12.90 -6.82 -4.46
C VAL A 45 -12.28 -7.52 -3.26
N ALA A 46 -11.00 -7.91 -3.39
CA ALA A 46 -10.18 -8.28 -2.24
C ALA A 46 -9.01 -7.33 -2.08
N GLY A 47 -8.67 -7.02 -0.83
CA GLY A 47 -7.56 -6.12 -0.48
C GLY A 47 -7.18 -6.23 1.00
N VAL A 48 -6.10 -5.55 1.38
CA VAL A 48 -5.58 -5.53 2.75
C VAL A 48 -6.18 -4.37 3.53
N ASP A 49 -6.55 -4.60 4.79
CA ASP A 49 -7.01 -3.55 5.71
C ASP A 49 -5.96 -2.43 5.80
N SER A 50 -6.41 -1.20 5.63
CA SER A 50 -5.55 -0.01 5.63
C SER A 50 -5.10 0.44 7.01
N LEU A 51 -5.67 -0.17 8.07
CA LEU A 51 -5.48 0.24 9.46
C LEU A 51 -5.96 1.68 9.74
N ALA A 52 -6.91 2.17 8.95
CA ALA A 52 -7.47 3.52 9.05
C ALA A 52 -7.97 3.86 10.45
N GLN A 53 -8.45 2.87 11.19
CA GLN A 53 -8.95 3.00 12.56
C GLN A 53 -7.87 3.40 13.58
N PHE A 54 -6.60 3.21 13.28
CA PHE A 54 -5.49 3.57 14.18
C PHE A 54 -5.04 5.02 14.04
N ASP A 55 -5.31 5.66 12.90
CA ASP A 55 -5.07 7.09 12.72
C ASP A 55 -6.32 7.88 13.10
N LYS A 56 -6.18 8.79 14.08
CA LYS A 56 -7.32 9.53 14.64
C LYS A 56 -8.05 10.34 13.57
N ASP A 57 -7.33 11.09 12.76
CA ASP A 57 -7.93 12.00 11.77
C ASP A 57 -8.60 11.22 10.63
N THR A 58 -8.00 10.10 10.23
CA THR A 58 -8.57 9.20 9.21
C THR A 58 -9.80 8.49 9.75
N ARG A 59 -9.75 8.02 10.99
CA ARG A 59 -10.92 7.40 11.65
C ARG A 59 -12.08 8.38 11.76
N GLU A 60 -11.83 9.60 12.25
CA GLU A 60 -12.87 10.62 12.35
C GLU A 60 -13.45 10.99 10.99
N TYR A 61 -12.65 11.01 9.94
CA TYR A 61 -13.13 11.23 8.58
C TYR A 61 -14.12 10.13 8.14
N TYR A 62 -13.76 8.86 8.29
CA TYR A 62 -14.66 7.77 7.92
C TYR A 62 -15.93 7.75 8.77
N GLU A 63 -15.81 7.86 10.09
CA GLU A 63 -16.94 7.74 11.02
C GLU A 63 -17.85 8.97 11.02
N LYS A 64 -17.27 10.19 11.03
CA LYS A 64 -18.07 11.43 11.17
C LYS A 64 -18.45 12.06 9.83
N THR A 65 -17.60 11.93 8.79
CA THR A 65 -17.86 12.58 7.50
C THR A 65 -18.52 11.63 6.52
N LEU A 66 -18.05 10.37 6.43
CA LEU A 66 -18.62 9.40 5.50
C LEU A 66 -19.69 8.51 6.13
N GLY A 67 -19.81 8.48 7.46
CA GLY A 67 -20.81 7.68 8.18
C GLY A 67 -20.56 6.16 8.11
N VAL A 68 -19.30 5.74 7.88
CA VAL A 68 -18.92 4.34 7.81
C VAL A 68 -17.81 4.01 8.81
N SER A 69 -17.70 2.75 9.22
CA SER A 69 -16.63 2.31 10.11
C SER A 69 -15.28 2.51 9.46
N ALA A 70 -14.30 3.03 10.19
CA ALA A 70 -12.91 3.08 9.76
C ALA A 70 -12.22 1.70 9.79
N LYS A 71 -12.82 0.72 10.49
CA LYS A 71 -12.34 -0.66 10.50
C LYS A 71 -12.80 -1.37 9.22
N GLY A 72 -11.88 -2.06 8.58
CA GLY A 72 -12.19 -2.80 7.35
C GLY A 72 -12.10 -1.96 6.08
N ILE A 73 -11.57 -0.75 6.16
CA ILE A 73 -11.22 0.05 4.97
C ILE A 73 -9.97 -0.56 4.33
N ILE A 74 -10.06 -0.99 3.07
CA ILE A 74 -8.92 -1.56 2.33
C ILE A 74 -8.16 -0.50 1.54
N TYR A 75 -6.85 -0.76 1.34
CA TYR A 75 -6.06 0.02 0.39
C TYR A 75 -6.47 -0.27 -1.05
N SER A 76 -6.50 0.78 -1.88
CA SER A 76 -6.80 0.67 -3.32
C SER A 76 -5.57 0.40 -4.20
N GLY A 77 -4.37 0.44 -3.64
CA GLY A 77 -3.12 0.30 -4.40
C GLY A 77 -2.78 -1.11 -4.87
N ASN A 78 -3.26 -2.14 -4.17
CA ASN A 78 -3.18 -3.54 -4.57
C ASN A 78 -4.54 -4.20 -4.34
N LEU A 79 -5.16 -4.71 -5.41
CA LEU A 79 -6.50 -5.28 -5.36
C LEU A 79 -6.62 -6.53 -6.23
N ILE A 80 -7.46 -7.47 -5.82
CA ILE A 80 -7.99 -8.48 -6.71
C ILE A 80 -9.46 -8.14 -6.97
N ILE A 81 -9.80 -7.92 -8.22
CA ILE A 81 -11.10 -7.39 -8.66
C ILE A 81 -11.91 -8.51 -9.30
N ASN A 82 -13.15 -8.72 -8.84
CA ASN A 82 -14.15 -9.55 -9.52
C ASN A 82 -14.82 -8.73 -10.60
N SER A 83 -14.16 -8.62 -11.73
CA SER A 83 -14.57 -7.77 -12.85
C SER A 83 -15.91 -8.21 -13.43
N LYS A 84 -16.16 -9.53 -13.53
CA LYS A 84 -17.42 -10.10 -13.97
C LYS A 84 -18.59 -9.68 -13.07
N LYS A 85 -18.48 -9.97 -11.77
CA LYS A 85 -19.53 -9.64 -10.81
C LYS A 85 -19.79 -8.13 -10.72
N MET A 86 -18.75 -7.31 -10.81
CA MET A 86 -18.91 -5.86 -10.84
C MET A 86 -19.72 -5.38 -12.05
N ARG A 87 -19.52 -6.01 -13.22
CA ARG A 87 -20.33 -5.69 -14.43
C ARG A 87 -21.77 -6.16 -14.27
N GLU A 88 -21.98 -7.40 -13.84
CA GLU A 88 -23.30 -8.00 -13.67
C GLU A 88 -24.18 -7.21 -12.69
N ASP A 89 -23.58 -6.72 -11.61
CA ASP A 89 -24.27 -5.98 -10.55
C ASP A 89 -24.25 -4.45 -10.75
N GLY A 90 -23.75 -3.95 -11.89
CA GLY A 90 -23.74 -2.53 -12.23
C GLY A 90 -22.86 -1.65 -11.33
N ILE A 91 -21.83 -2.23 -10.70
CA ILE A 91 -20.98 -1.53 -9.72
C ILE A 91 -20.20 -0.37 -10.34
N VAL A 92 -19.78 -0.50 -11.61
CA VAL A 92 -19.05 0.57 -12.30
C VAL A 92 -19.93 1.82 -12.48
N HIS A 93 -21.24 1.66 -12.68
CA HIS A 93 -22.16 2.79 -12.71
C HIS A 93 -22.16 3.54 -11.37
N ARG A 94 -22.24 2.82 -10.26
CA ARG A 94 -22.16 3.41 -8.91
C ARG A 94 -20.80 4.10 -8.66
N PHE A 95 -19.71 3.54 -9.16
CA PHE A 95 -18.40 4.21 -9.11
C PHE A 95 -18.41 5.56 -9.84
N LYS A 96 -19.01 5.62 -11.05
CA LYS A 96 -19.11 6.86 -11.84
C LYS A 96 -19.95 7.93 -11.11
N GLU A 97 -21.03 7.55 -10.45
CA GLU A 97 -21.85 8.46 -9.63
C GLU A 97 -21.05 9.02 -8.45
N HIS A 98 -20.31 8.16 -7.74
CA HIS A 98 -19.45 8.58 -6.63
C HIS A 98 -18.26 9.42 -7.10
N ALA A 99 -17.69 9.16 -8.27
CA ALA A 99 -16.57 9.91 -8.84
C ALA A 99 -16.89 11.39 -9.13
N GLN A 100 -18.17 11.77 -9.16
CA GLN A 100 -18.61 13.16 -9.26
C GLN A 100 -18.49 13.94 -7.93
N LYS A 101 -18.30 13.24 -6.82
CA LYS A 101 -18.13 13.80 -5.48
C LYS A 101 -16.64 13.97 -5.15
N ARG A 102 -16.33 14.83 -4.19
CA ARG A 102 -14.97 14.99 -3.69
C ARG A 102 -14.77 14.15 -2.44
N TYR A 103 -13.77 13.28 -2.48
CA TYR A 103 -13.35 12.43 -1.37
C TYR A 103 -11.90 12.71 -0.99
N ARG A 104 -11.57 12.55 0.31
CA ARG A 104 -10.22 12.78 0.84
C ARG A 104 -9.21 11.79 0.23
N PHE A 105 -9.57 10.51 0.18
CA PHE A 105 -8.73 9.43 -0.35
C PHE A 105 -9.17 8.94 -1.73
N GLN A 106 -9.94 9.77 -2.44
CA GLN A 106 -10.30 9.59 -3.86
C GLN A 106 -10.95 8.20 -4.16
N ASP A 107 -10.31 7.40 -5.01
CA ASP A 107 -10.76 6.08 -5.42
C ASP A 107 -10.83 5.07 -4.27
N MET A 108 -9.94 5.17 -3.28
CA MET A 108 -9.98 4.32 -2.09
C MET A 108 -11.30 4.49 -1.32
N ASP A 109 -11.76 5.73 -1.14
CA ASP A 109 -13.04 5.99 -0.48
C ASP A 109 -14.20 5.43 -1.31
N ILE A 110 -14.18 5.63 -2.62
CA ILE A 110 -15.24 5.16 -3.52
C ILE A 110 -15.33 3.62 -3.50
N ILE A 111 -14.21 2.92 -3.60
CA ILE A 111 -14.17 1.46 -3.54
C ILE A 111 -14.76 0.97 -2.22
N ASN A 112 -14.33 1.52 -1.09
CA ASN A 112 -14.77 1.09 0.22
C ASN A 112 -16.26 1.40 0.48
N LEU A 113 -16.78 2.52 -0.03
CA LEU A 113 -18.20 2.87 0.09
C LEU A 113 -19.09 2.01 -0.79
N VAL A 114 -18.70 1.84 -2.06
CA VAL A 114 -19.55 1.15 -3.04
C VAL A 114 -19.50 -0.36 -2.87
N CYS A 115 -18.33 -0.92 -2.51
CA CYS A 115 -18.16 -2.35 -2.30
C CYS A 115 -18.42 -2.80 -0.85
N ALA A 116 -18.89 -1.91 0.03
CA ALA A 116 -19.20 -2.25 1.43
C ALA A 116 -20.05 -3.51 1.53
N GLY A 117 -19.66 -4.43 2.43
CA GLY A 117 -20.32 -5.74 2.58
C GLY A 117 -19.89 -6.81 1.57
N HIS A 118 -19.16 -6.44 0.51
CA HIS A 118 -18.66 -7.34 -0.54
C HIS A 118 -17.13 -7.20 -0.73
N ILE A 119 -16.41 -7.01 0.37
CA ILE A 119 -14.94 -6.95 0.40
C ILE A 119 -14.39 -8.22 1.03
N LYS A 120 -13.47 -8.89 0.35
CA LYS A 120 -12.68 -9.98 0.91
C LYS A 120 -11.36 -9.45 1.46
N TYR A 121 -11.09 -9.71 2.73
CA TYR A 121 -9.84 -9.27 3.35
C TYR A 121 -8.72 -10.26 3.07
N LEU A 122 -7.54 -9.71 2.73
CA LEU A 122 -6.32 -10.46 2.45
C LEU A 122 -5.33 -10.30 3.59
N GLU A 123 -4.39 -11.23 3.64
CA GLU A 123 -3.25 -11.17 4.54
C GLU A 123 -2.33 -9.99 4.21
N PRO A 124 -1.59 -9.45 5.19
CA PRO A 124 -0.82 -8.22 5.03
C PRO A 124 0.31 -8.34 4.01
N SER A 125 0.80 -9.54 3.71
CA SER A 125 1.83 -9.79 2.69
C SER A 125 1.41 -9.34 1.29
N PHE A 126 0.11 -9.24 1.00
CA PHE A 126 -0.38 -8.75 -0.28
C PHE A 126 -0.21 -7.23 -0.47
N CYS A 127 -0.12 -6.44 0.60
CA CYS A 127 0.11 -4.99 0.51
C CYS A 127 0.78 -4.43 1.78
N VAL A 128 2.11 -4.45 1.79
CA VAL A 128 2.94 -3.92 2.89
C VAL A 128 3.15 -2.43 2.68
N THR A 129 2.27 -1.63 3.25
CA THR A 129 2.35 -0.16 3.16
C THR A 129 3.39 0.41 4.13
N THR A 130 3.77 1.67 3.93
CA THR A 130 4.61 2.42 4.88
C THR A 130 4.00 2.41 6.29
N TYR A 131 2.68 2.59 6.38
CA TYR A 131 1.97 2.62 7.65
C TYR A 131 1.96 1.25 8.35
N PHE A 132 1.68 0.17 7.61
CA PHE A 132 1.77 -1.19 8.14
C PHE A 132 3.18 -1.47 8.69
N THR A 133 4.22 -1.13 7.93
CA THR A 133 5.61 -1.37 8.35
C THR A 133 5.94 -0.60 9.63
N ASP A 134 5.54 0.67 9.74
CA ASP A 134 5.76 1.47 10.95
C ASP A 134 5.09 0.83 12.18
N TYR A 135 3.83 0.40 12.04
CA TYR A 135 3.11 -0.29 13.11
C TYR A 135 3.74 -1.64 13.47
N ALA A 136 4.16 -2.42 12.48
CA ALA A 136 4.80 -3.71 12.72
C ALA A 136 6.14 -3.58 13.46
N LEU A 137 6.89 -2.51 13.23
CA LEU A 137 8.15 -2.24 13.88
C LEU A 137 8.01 -1.65 15.29
N HIS A 138 7.03 -0.78 15.49
CA HIS A 138 6.94 0.01 16.74
C HIS A 138 5.73 -0.31 17.61
N ARG A 139 4.70 -0.94 17.05
CA ARG A 139 3.41 -1.19 17.71
C ARG A 139 2.81 -2.55 17.34
N LYS A 140 3.64 -3.59 17.15
CA LYS A 140 3.25 -4.93 16.69
C LYS A 140 2.04 -5.51 17.43
N LYS A 141 1.94 -5.28 18.75
CA LYS A 141 0.80 -5.74 19.56
C LYS A 141 -0.56 -5.22 19.07
N ALA A 142 -0.62 -4.03 18.47
CA ALA A 142 -1.86 -3.49 17.92
C ALA A 142 -2.31 -4.25 16.67
N LEU A 143 -1.38 -4.79 15.90
CA LEU A 143 -1.64 -5.59 14.71
C LEU A 143 -2.12 -7.01 15.04
N ASN A 144 -1.76 -7.55 16.23
CA ASN A 144 -2.15 -8.90 16.64
C ASN A 144 -3.66 -9.08 16.82
N ALA A 145 -4.43 -7.99 16.86
CA ALA A 145 -5.89 -8.02 16.82
C ALA A 145 -6.46 -8.34 15.42
N TYR A 146 -5.62 -8.29 14.36
CA TYR A 146 -6.03 -8.47 12.96
C TYR A 146 -5.31 -9.64 12.30
N TRP A 147 -4.03 -9.84 12.64
CA TRP A 147 -3.15 -10.84 12.02
C TRP A 147 -2.30 -11.54 13.08
N THR A 148 -1.96 -12.78 12.82
CA THR A 148 -1.02 -13.56 13.63
C THR A 148 0.40 -12.98 13.52
N GLU A 149 1.25 -13.24 14.50
CA GLU A 149 2.66 -12.84 14.44
C GLU A 149 3.36 -13.40 13.21
N ARG A 150 3.03 -14.62 12.80
CA ARG A 150 3.58 -15.27 11.61
C ARG A 150 3.20 -14.49 10.34
N GLU A 151 1.95 -14.07 10.18
CA GLU A 151 1.50 -13.28 9.02
C GLU A 151 2.17 -11.91 8.97
N ILE A 152 2.37 -11.27 10.13
CA ILE A 152 3.07 -10.00 10.22
C ILE A 152 4.55 -10.17 9.83
N ASP A 153 5.23 -11.19 10.35
CA ASP A 153 6.63 -11.43 10.05
C ASP A 153 6.84 -11.84 8.59
N GLU A 154 5.96 -12.68 8.03
CA GLU A 154 5.97 -13.03 6.61
C GLU A 154 5.78 -11.79 5.72
N ALA A 155 4.86 -10.91 6.06
CA ALA A 155 4.64 -9.66 5.35
C ALA A 155 5.90 -8.77 5.36
N LEU A 156 6.58 -8.64 6.50
CA LEU A 156 7.82 -7.87 6.60
C LEU A 156 8.97 -8.48 5.80
N GLN A 157 9.05 -9.81 5.72
CA GLN A 157 10.14 -10.51 5.02
C GLN A 157 9.91 -10.61 3.52
N ASN A 158 8.74 -11.04 3.10
CA ASN A 158 8.44 -11.45 1.72
C ASN A 158 7.26 -10.69 1.09
N GLY A 159 6.55 -9.84 1.84
CA GLY A 159 5.35 -9.17 1.34
C GLY A 159 5.62 -8.15 0.24
N ILE A 160 4.57 -7.82 -0.50
CA ILE A 160 4.57 -6.84 -1.60
C ILE A 160 4.66 -5.44 -0.99
N VAL A 161 5.79 -4.74 -1.18
CA VAL A 161 6.01 -3.41 -0.60
C VAL A 161 5.37 -2.33 -1.45
N HIS A 162 4.49 -1.54 -0.85
CA HIS A 162 3.84 -0.40 -1.49
C HIS A 162 4.34 0.93 -0.87
N TYR A 163 4.97 1.75 -1.67
CA TYR A 163 5.50 3.06 -1.27
C TYR A 163 4.43 4.16 -1.35
N ASN A 164 3.33 3.99 -0.62
CA ASN A 164 2.20 4.91 -0.60
C ASN A 164 2.48 6.27 0.08
N GLY A 165 3.64 6.41 0.74
CA GLY A 165 4.13 7.64 1.35
C GLY A 165 5.28 8.28 0.58
N GLN A 166 6.39 8.59 1.28
CA GLN A 166 7.63 9.06 0.67
C GLN A 166 8.17 8.03 -0.32
N LYS A 167 8.78 8.53 -1.39
CA LYS A 167 9.33 7.71 -2.47
C LYS A 167 10.84 7.53 -2.30
N PRO A 168 11.36 6.27 -2.36
CA PRO A 168 12.77 5.99 -2.14
C PRO A 168 13.72 6.65 -3.14
N TRP A 169 13.24 6.96 -4.34
CA TRP A 169 13.99 7.73 -5.35
C TRP A 169 13.97 9.24 -5.14
N LYS A 170 13.27 9.72 -4.11
CA LYS A 170 13.24 11.15 -3.72
C LYS A 170 13.95 11.40 -2.39
N GLY A 171 14.06 10.39 -1.53
CA GLY A 171 14.69 10.53 -0.22
C GLY A 171 14.54 9.28 0.64
N TYR A 172 15.10 9.34 1.85
CA TYR A 172 14.97 8.25 2.80
C TYR A 172 13.52 8.04 3.25
N CYS A 173 13.10 6.79 3.25
CA CYS A 173 11.76 6.38 3.68
C CYS A 173 11.79 4.95 4.23
N VAL A 174 10.67 4.51 4.76
CA VAL A 174 10.49 3.12 5.19
C VAL A 174 10.69 2.17 4.00
N ASN A 175 11.41 1.06 4.22
CA ASN A 175 11.77 0.08 3.19
C ASN A 175 12.64 0.65 2.04
N PHE A 176 13.37 1.73 2.30
CA PHE A 176 14.24 2.41 1.35
C PHE A 176 15.25 1.47 0.68
N ASP A 177 15.90 0.61 1.47
CA ASP A 177 16.90 -0.35 1.02
C ASP A 177 16.32 -1.40 0.05
N ILE A 178 15.08 -1.83 0.27
CA ILE A 178 14.40 -2.79 -0.60
C ILE A 178 14.26 -2.24 -2.02
N TRP A 179 13.79 -0.99 -2.16
CA TRP A 179 13.64 -0.39 -3.49
C TRP A 179 14.97 -0.30 -4.23
N TRP A 180 16.04 0.18 -3.55
CA TRP A 180 17.35 0.33 -4.16
C TRP A 180 18.02 -1.01 -4.47
N GLU A 181 17.74 -2.06 -3.71
CA GLU A 181 18.18 -3.41 -4.03
C GLU A 181 17.56 -3.89 -5.35
N TYR A 182 16.25 -3.76 -5.51
CA TYR A 182 15.55 -4.15 -6.73
C TYR A 182 15.91 -3.25 -7.92
N TYR A 183 16.09 -1.95 -7.69
CA TYR A 183 16.54 -1.03 -8.74
C TYR A 183 17.89 -1.44 -9.31
N ARG A 184 18.87 -1.81 -8.46
CA ARG A 184 20.19 -2.30 -8.93
C ARG A 184 20.11 -3.59 -9.74
N LYS A 185 19.11 -4.42 -9.54
CA LYS A 185 18.88 -5.68 -10.27
C LYS A 185 18.03 -5.49 -11.52
N SER A 186 17.42 -4.32 -11.70
CA SER A 186 16.52 -4.07 -12.82
C SER A 186 17.28 -3.78 -14.11
N PRO A 187 16.70 -4.08 -15.28
CA PRO A 187 17.28 -3.71 -16.57
C PRO A 187 17.32 -2.19 -16.80
N PHE A 188 16.66 -1.40 -15.95
CA PHE A 188 16.62 0.05 -16.00
C PHE A 188 17.63 0.71 -15.05
N PHE A 189 18.57 -0.06 -14.50
CA PHE A 189 19.61 0.47 -13.63
C PHE A 189 20.48 1.49 -14.35
N ASP A 190 20.47 2.73 -13.85
CA ASP A 190 21.33 3.82 -14.27
C ASP A 190 22.37 4.09 -13.17
N ALA A 191 23.62 3.74 -13.44
CA ALA A 191 24.73 3.91 -12.50
C ALA A 191 24.95 5.38 -12.16
N LYS A 192 24.83 6.30 -13.13
CA LYS A 192 24.99 7.74 -12.88
C LYS A 192 23.91 8.24 -11.93
N PHE A 193 22.64 7.95 -12.19
CA PHE A 193 21.53 8.33 -11.30
C PHE A 193 21.72 7.75 -9.89
N TYR A 194 22.14 6.47 -9.79
CA TYR A 194 22.38 5.81 -8.52
C TYR A 194 23.46 6.54 -7.69
N PHE A 195 24.63 6.77 -8.28
CA PHE A 195 25.72 7.42 -7.57
C PHE A 195 25.45 8.89 -7.27
N ASP A 196 24.84 9.64 -8.19
CA ASP A 196 24.46 11.03 -7.99
C ASP A 196 23.48 11.17 -6.82
N PHE A 197 22.50 10.25 -6.72
CA PHE A 197 21.54 10.24 -5.60
C PHE A 197 22.25 10.06 -4.25
N PHE A 198 23.08 9.01 -4.12
CA PHE A 198 23.76 8.74 -2.86
C PHE A 198 24.80 9.79 -2.52
N TYR A 199 25.54 10.29 -3.50
CA TYR A 199 26.52 11.36 -3.30
C TYR A 199 25.86 12.66 -2.84
N SER A 200 24.73 13.03 -3.41
CA SER A 200 23.97 14.20 -2.94
C SER A 200 23.52 14.06 -1.48
N ARG A 201 23.10 12.85 -1.06
CA ARG A 201 22.72 12.58 0.34
C ARG A 201 23.89 12.66 1.31
N LEU A 202 25.09 12.20 0.91
CA LEU A 202 26.31 12.37 1.69
C LEU A 202 26.66 13.85 1.85
N ASN A 203 26.59 14.63 0.78
CA ASN A 203 26.82 16.08 0.85
C ASN A 203 25.83 16.79 1.78
N GLU A 204 24.54 16.45 1.71
CA GLU A 204 23.54 16.97 2.65
C GLU A 204 23.87 16.61 4.10
N TYR A 205 24.30 15.37 4.36
CA TYR A 205 24.74 14.93 5.68
C TYR A 205 25.94 15.73 6.18
N ASP A 206 26.92 15.98 5.31
CA ASP A 206 28.14 16.74 5.65
C ASP A 206 27.86 18.21 5.97
N LEU A 207 26.80 18.78 5.44
CA LEU A 207 26.34 20.13 5.77
C LEU A 207 25.60 20.22 7.11
N LEU A 208 25.22 19.08 7.71
CA LEU A 208 24.52 19.09 9.00
C LEU A 208 25.46 19.45 10.16
N PRO A 209 24.99 20.18 11.18
CA PRO A 209 25.70 20.36 12.42
C PRO A 209 26.08 19.02 13.08
N LEU A 210 27.22 18.96 13.73
CA LEU A 210 27.80 17.72 14.31
C LEU A 210 26.78 16.94 15.17
N TRP A 211 26.02 17.64 16.01
CA TRP A 211 25.00 16.99 16.87
C TRP A 211 23.89 16.29 16.08
N LYS A 212 23.48 16.83 14.93
CA LYS A 212 22.51 16.18 14.05
C LYS A 212 23.09 14.93 13.40
N ARG A 213 24.36 14.98 12.97
CA ARG A 213 25.07 13.81 12.42
C ARG A 213 25.15 12.68 13.46
N ILE A 214 25.53 13.00 14.69
CA ILE A 214 25.60 12.04 15.80
C ILE A 214 24.20 11.43 16.06
N LYS A 215 23.16 12.25 16.10
CA LYS A 215 21.78 11.76 16.28
C LYS A 215 21.34 10.78 15.19
N ILE A 216 21.69 11.05 13.95
CA ILE A 216 21.41 10.15 12.80
C ILE A 216 22.15 8.81 12.98
N LEU A 217 23.45 8.85 13.34
CA LEU A 217 24.25 7.65 13.57
C LEU A 217 23.71 6.82 14.74
N ILE A 218 23.36 7.44 15.86
CA ILE A 218 22.76 6.74 17.01
C ILE A 218 21.46 6.07 16.58
N ARG A 219 20.61 6.77 15.84
CA ARG A 219 19.36 6.23 15.32
C ARG A 219 19.59 5.01 14.42
N TYR A 220 20.58 5.09 13.54
CA TYR A 220 20.96 3.98 12.67
C TYR A 220 21.42 2.75 13.46
N PHE A 221 22.26 2.93 14.48
CA PHE A 221 22.78 1.83 15.28
C PHE A 221 21.72 1.24 16.23
N VAL A 222 20.83 2.06 16.78
CA VAL A 222 19.80 1.61 17.74
C VAL A 222 18.63 0.93 17.04
N TYR A 223 18.16 1.50 15.94
CA TYR A 223 16.92 1.05 15.27
C TYR A 223 17.18 0.34 13.94
N GLY A 224 18.42 0.30 13.48
CA GLY A 224 18.80 -0.32 12.21
C GLY A 224 18.28 0.44 10.99
N ARG A 225 18.50 -0.16 9.80
CA ARG A 225 18.14 0.43 8.51
C ARG A 225 16.63 0.68 8.32
N LYS A 226 15.79 -0.01 9.08
CA LYS A 226 14.33 0.07 8.93
C LYS A 226 13.69 1.29 9.60
N ALA A 227 14.43 2.02 10.41
CA ALA A 227 13.91 3.14 11.22
C ALA A 227 14.42 4.53 10.79
N MET A 228 15.02 4.62 9.61
CA MET A 228 15.46 5.91 9.05
C MET A 228 14.37 6.48 8.10
#